data_2b6ca0d2b6f67730ec7037ae26218cf9
#
_entry.id   2b6ca0d2b6f67730ec7037ae26218cf9
#
_cell.length_a   1.000
_cell.length_b   1.000
_cell.length_c   1.000
_cell.angle_alpha   90.00
_cell.angle_beta   90.00
_cell.angle_gamma   90.00
#
_symmetry.space_group_name_H-M   'P 1'
#
loop_
_entity.id
_entity.type
_entity.pdbx_description
1 polymer ?
#
loop_
_entity_poly.entity_id
_entity_poly.type
_entity_poly.pdbx_seq_one_letter_code
_entity_poly.pdbx_strand_id
1 'polypeptide(L)'
;MDPVIGGTQTSHVHAPPEVLWQVVTSVGGDTGWFTPEAVWAARCGVDRVLGGPGRRRKRPDRPLRLGDKVDFWTVTAIEAGRHLVLSPDTRLPGSAFLELDVAPDRDGSRLTLRHGFVPDGLAGRLYGEATRLGDVALYAWMHRRMVLAAEDLAG
;
A
#
# COMPACT_ATOMS: atom_id res chain seq x y z
N MET A 1 -6.99 -23.64 -3.08
CA MET A 1 -6.85 -22.20 -2.79
C MET A 1 -5.56 -21.99 -2.01
N ASP A 2 -4.63 -21.26 -2.59
CA ASP A 2 -3.38 -20.95 -1.91
C ASP A 2 -3.60 -19.94 -0.79
N PRO A 3 -2.96 -20.12 0.37
CA PRO A 3 -3.12 -19.17 1.48
C PRO A 3 -2.51 -17.83 1.14
N VAL A 4 -3.15 -16.76 1.63
CA VAL A 4 -2.61 -15.40 1.50
C VAL A 4 -1.43 -15.24 2.45
N ILE A 5 -0.29 -14.79 1.94
CA ILE A 5 0.90 -14.49 2.71
C ILE A 5 0.91 -12.96 2.94
N GLY A 6 0.76 -12.53 4.19
CA GLY A 6 0.70 -11.10 4.46
C GLY A 6 0.50 -10.77 5.93
N GLY A 7 0.02 -9.56 6.18
CA GLY A 7 -0.23 -9.09 7.53
C GLY A 7 -1.23 -7.94 7.58
N THR A 8 -1.61 -7.57 8.80
CA THR A 8 -2.56 -6.49 9.08
C THR A 8 -2.04 -5.63 10.22
N GLN A 9 -2.16 -4.30 10.04
CA GLN A 9 -1.85 -3.30 11.07
C GLN A 9 -3.08 -2.44 11.29
N THR A 10 -3.47 -2.24 12.53
CA THR A 10 -4.63 -1.39 12.89
C THR A 10 -4.23 -0.47 14.04
N SER A 11 -4.56 0.83 13.94
CA SER A 11 -4.30 1.81 14.99
C SER A 11 -5.40 2.85 15.05
N HIS A 12 -5.64 3.35 16.27
CA HIS A 12 -6.35 4.61 16.47
C HIS A 12 -5.46 5.77 16.01
N VAL A 13 -6.08 6.78 15.39
CA VAL A 13 -5.40 7.97 14.85
C VAL A 13 -6.07 9.20 15.44
N HIS A 14 -5.28 10.09 16.06
CA HIS A 14 -5.77 11.34 16.62
C HIS A 14 -5.95 12.40 15.51
N ALA A 15 -6.75 12.06 14.52
CA ALA A 15 -7.11 12.92 13.40
C ALA A 15 -8.50 12.53 12.89
N PRO A 16 -9.28 13.49 12.34
CA PRO A 16 -10.57 13.16 11.73
C PRO A 16 -10.42 12.21 10.54
N PRO A 17 -11.45 11.39 10.22
CA PRO A 17 -11.38 10.48 9.08
C PRO A 17 -11.04 11.16 7.76
N GLU A 18 -11.50 12.40 7.55
CA GLU A 18 -11.25 13.16 6.33
C GLU A 18 -9.75 13.47 6.16
N VAL A 19 -9.08 13.83 7.25
CA VAL A 19 -7.64 14.12 7.27
C VAL A 19 -6.85 12.83 7.02
N LEU A 20 -7.23 11.75 7.69
CA LEU A 20 -6.60 10.45 7.47
C LEU A 20 -6.77 9.98 6.03
N TRP A 21 -7.96 10.17 5.44
CA TRP A 21 -8.22 9.82 4.05
C TRP A 21 -7.34 10.62 3.07
N GLN A 22 -7.12 11.91 3.35
CA GLN A 22 -6.17 12.71 2.56
C GLN A 22 -4.77 12.10 2.56
N VAL A 23 -4.28 11.66 3.72
CA VAL A 23 -2.97 11.03 3.84
C VAL A 23 -2.93 9.70 3.08
N VAL A 24 -3.94 8.85 3.27
CA VAL A 24 -4.02 7.55 2.61
C VAL A 24 -4.02 7.69 1.08
N THR A 25 -4.75 8.66 0.55
CA THR A 25 -4.85 8.87 -0.90
C THR A 25 -3.75 9.77 -1.47
N SER A 26 -2.85 10.28 -0.65
CA SER A 26 -1.71 11.08 -1.10
C SER A 26 -0.52 10.25 -1.57
N VAL A 27 -0.58 8.93 -1.43
CA VAL A 27 0.51 8.02 -1.81
C VAL A 27 0.90 8.15 -3.28
N GLY A 28 2.16 7.91 -3.55
CA GLY A 28 2.70 7.91 -4.91
C GLY A 28 3.15 9.27 -5.40
N GLY A 29 3.74 9.31 -6.58
CA GLY A 29 4.29 10.52 -7.17
C GLY A 29 5.35 11.15 -6.29
N ASP A 30 5.29 12.47 -6.15
CA ASP A 30 6.26 13.24 -5.35
C ASP A 30 6.09 13.05 -3.84
N THR A 31 4.89 12.69 -3.37
CA THR A 31 4.62 12.42 -1.96
C THR A 31 5.33 11.14 -1.49
N GLY A 32 5.47 10.15 -2.38
CA GLY A 32 6.06 8.85 -2.05
C GLY A 32 5.09 7.93 -1.32
N TRP A 33 5.64 6.87 -0.72
CA TRP A 33 4.87 5.76 -0.16
C TRP A 33 5.02 5.62 1.35
N PHE A 34 5.50 6.68 2.03
CA PHE A 34 5.74 6.65 3.49
C PHE A 34 6.70 5.54 3.94
N THR A 35 7.61 5.15 3.06
CA THR A 35 8.58 4.08 3.28
C THR A 35 9.96 4.52 2.75
N PRO A 36 11.05 3.83 3.16
CA PRO A 36 12.36 4.13 2.60
C PRO A 36 12.37 3.94 1.07
N GLU A 37 12.76 4.99 0.35
CA GLU A 37 12.83 5.00 -1.11
C GLU A 37 13.70 3.88 -1.68
N ALA A 38 14.81 3.56 -1.02
CA ALA A 38 15.74 2.54 -1.48
C ALA A 38 15.09 1.15 -1.58
N VAL A 39 14.14 0.84 -0.70
CA VAL A 39 13.43 -0.45 -0.72
C VAL A 39 12.58 -0.58 -2.00
N TRP A 40 11.83 0.47 -2.32
CA TRP A 40 11.01 0.48 -3.54
C TRP A 40 11.86 0.50 -4.80
N ALA A 41 12.98 1.24 -4.79
CA ALA A 41 13.92 1.25 -5.91
C ALA A 41 14.50 -0.14 -6.18
N ALA A 42 14.88 -0.86 -5.14
CA ALA A 42 15.40 -2.23 -5.27
C ALA A 42 14.33 -3.19 -5.82
N ARG A 43 13.10 -3.14 -5.31
CA ARG A 43 11.99 -3.95 -5.81
C ARG A 43 11.67 -3.68 -7.26
N CYS A 44 11.61 -2.40 -7.64
CA CYS A 44 11.35 -2.03 -9.02
C CYS A 44 12.48 -2.46 -9.96
N GLY A 45 13.71 -2.48 -9.48
CA GLY A 45 14.86 -3.02 -10.22
C GLY A 45 14.70 -4.51 -10.51
N VAL A 46 14.31 -5.30 -9.52
CA VAL A 46 14.05 -6.73 -9.68
C VAL A 46 12.89 -6.95 -10.66
N ASP A 47 11.81 -6.22 -10.53
CA ASP A 47 10.66 -6.30 -11.44
C ASP A 47 11.07 -6.02 -12.88
N ARG A 48 11.91 -5.00 -13.11
CA ARG A 48 12.41 -4.66 -14.44
C ARG A 48 13.25 -5.79 -15.04
N VAL A 49 14.08 -6.43 -14.25
CA VAL A 49 14.87 -7.59 -14.68
C VAL A 49 13.97 -8.75 -15.10
N LEU A 50 12.84 -8.93 -14.42
CA LEU A 50 11.84 -9.96 -14.77
C LEU A 50 10.93 -9.56 -15.93
N GLY A 51 11.15 -8.40 -16.55
CA GLY A 51 10.39 -7.92 -17.70
C GLY A 51 9.14 -7.12 -17.35
N GLY A 52 9.00 -6.69 -16.11
CA GLY A 52 7.92 -5.82 -15.66
C GLY A 52 8.20 -4.34 -15.96
N PRO A 53 7.22 -3.45 -15.65
CA PRO A 53 7.33 -2.02 -15.97
C PRO A 53 8.37 -1.27 -15.14
N GLY A 54 8.81 -1.81 -14.00
CA GLY A 54 9.70 -1.13 -13.08
C GLY A 54 9.02 0.05 -12.39
N ARG A 55 9.82 1.03 -11.97
CA ARG A 55 9.33 2.17 -11.21
C ARG A 55 8.75 3.25 -12.13
N ARG A 56 7.56 3.75 -11.79
CA ARG A 56 6.92 4.89 -12.43
C ARG A 56 6.50 5.89 -11.37
N ARG A 57 6.87 7.17 -11.53
CA ARG A 57 6.45 8.24 -10.62
C ARG A 57 5.31 9.02 -11.26
N LYS A 58 4.10 8.44 -11.24
CA LYS A 58 2.90 9.08 -11.79
C LYS A 58 1.72 8.89 -10.86
N ARG A 59 0.96 9.96 -10.70
CA ARG A 59 -0.36 9.92 -10.08
C ARG A 59 -1.24 10.99 -10.70
N PRO A 60 -2.58 10.81 -10.73
CA PRO A 60 -3.49 11.86 -11.18
C PRO A 60 -3.44 13.09 -10.28
N ASP A 61 -3.62 14.28 -10.86
CA ASP A 61 -3.73 15.55 -10.12
C ASP A 61 -5.16 15.81 -9.59
N ARG A 62 -5.93 14.78 -9.41
CA ARG A 62 -7.30 14.78 -8.92
C ARG A 62 -7.51 13.65 -7.94
N PRO A 63 -8.65 13.59 -7.21
CA PRO A 63 -8.94 12.44 -6.36
C PRO A 63 -8.89 11.11 -7.12
N LEU A 64 -8.38 10.09 -6.47
CA LEU A 64 -8.22 8.76 -7.07
C LEU A 64 -9.56 8.14 -7.45
N ARG A 65 -9.58 7.39 -8.54
CA ARG A 65 -10.71 6.65 -9.06
C ARG A 65 -10.31 5.22 -9.39
N LEU A 66 -11.31 4.36 -9.52
CA LEU A 66 -11.10 2.98 -9.96
C LEU A 66 -10.35 2.95 -11.30
N GLY A 67 -9.32 2.13 -11.38
CA GLY A 67 -8.50 1.98 -12.58
C GLY A 67 -7.32 2.96 -12.69
N ASP A 68 -7.23 3.95 -11.81
CA ASP A 68 -6.13 4.91 -11.83
C ASP A 68 -4.79 4.23 -11.56
N LYS A 69 -3.75 4.73 -12.22
CA LYS A 69 -2.37 4.32 -11.99
C LYS A 69 -1.71 5.27 -11.00
N VAL A 70 -1.13 4.70 -9.95
CA VAL A 70 -0.36 5.41 -8.94
C VAL A 70 1.02 4.77 -8.90
N ASP A 71 1.97 5.37 -9.57
CA ASP A 71 3.29 4.80 -9.83
C ASP A 71 3.15 3.43 -10.53
N PHE A 72 3.59 2.34 -9.92
CA PHE A 72 3.42 0.99 -10.48
C PHE A 72 2.19 0.25 -9.92
N TRP A 73 1.33 0.96 -9.20
CA TRP A 73 0.11 0.40 -8.62
C TRP A 73 -1.12 0.79 -9.44
N THR A 74 -2.14 -0.05 -9.39
CA THR A 74 -3.45 0.23 -9.97
C THR A 74 -4.50 0.23 -8.86
N VAL A 75 -5.38 1.23 -8.87
CA VAL A 75 -6.54 1.27 -7.97
C VAL A 75 -7.53 0.21 -8.42
N THR A 76 -7.69 -0.86 -7.66
CA THR A 76 -8.59 -1.99 -7.99
C THR A 76 -9.90 -1.93 -7.24
N ALA A 77 -9.99 -1.17 -6.16
CA ALA A 77 -11.23 -0.85 -5.48
C ALA A 77 -11.08 0.47 -4.75
N ILE A 78 -12.13 1.26 -4.71
CA ILE A 78 -12.14 2.52 -3.95
C ILE A 78 -13.57 2.88 -3.53
N GLU A 79 -13.70 3.26 -2.26
CA GLU A 79 -14.89 3.88 -1.70
C GLU A 79 -14.44 5.15 -0.99
N ALA A 80 -14.81 6.31 -1.53
CA ALA A 80 -14.29 7.60 -1.07
C ALA A 80 -14.47 7.79 0.44
N GLY A 81 -13.41 8.18 1.11
CA GLY A 81 -13.38 8.41 2.55
C GLY A 81 -13.25 7.16 3.41
N ARG A 82 -13.26 5.96 2.83
CA ARG A 82 -13.36 4.71 3.61
C ARG A 82 -12.39 3.60 3.20
N HIS A 83 -12.24 3.35 1.90
CA HIS A 83 -11.63 2.11 1.44
C HIS A 83 -10.84 2.31 0.16
N LEU A 84 -9.62 1.80 0.12
CA LEU A 84 -8.74 1.85 -1.03
C LEU A 84 -7.99 0.53 -1.15
N VAL A 85 -8.05 -0.09 -2.33
CA VAL A 85 -7.23 -1.27 -2.65
C VAL A 85 -6.35 -0.96 -3.85
N LEU A 86 -5.07 -1.27 -3.71
CA LEU A 86 -4.06 -1.11 -4.75
C LEU A 86 -3.46 -2.47 -5.06
N SER A 87 -3.24 -2.73 -6.35
CA SER A 87 -2.54 -3.93 -6.80
C SER A 87 -1.36 -3.52 -7.69
N PRO A 88 -0.16 -4.08 -7.47
CA PRO A 88 1.00 -3.68 -8.24
C PRO A 88 0.96 -4.26 -9.67
N ASP A 89 1.42 -3.46 -10.63
CA ASP A 89 1.59 -3.87 -12.03
C ASP A 89 2.95 -4.56 -12.21
N THR A 90 3.24 -5.57 -11.42
CA THR A 90 4.54 -6.25 -11.41
C THR A 90 4.44 -7.68 -11.94
N ARG A 91 5.56 -8.19 -12.47
CA ARG A 91 5.66 -9.58 -12.93
C ARG A 91 6.20 -10.47 -11.81
N LEU A 92 5.40 -10.63 -10.78
CA LEU A 92 5.71 -11.53 -9.67
C LEU A 92 5.02 -12.88 -9.88
N PRO A 93 5.53 -13.97 -9.26
CA PRO A 93 4.88 -15.27 -9.35
C PRO A 93 3.66 -15.38 -8.44
N GLY A 94 2.66 -14.53 -8.69
CA GLY A 94 1.42 -14.44 -7.92
C GLY A 94 0.80 -13.05 -8.01
N SER A 95 -0.17 -12.81 -7.15
CA SER A 95 -0.91 -11.54 -7.07
C SER A 95 -0.73 -10.89 -5.70
N ALA A 96 -0.42 -9.60 -5.68
CA ALA A 96 -0.27 -8.84 -4.45
C ALA A 96 -1.39 -7.81 -4.31
N PHE A 97 -1.62 -7.34 -3.09
CA PHE A 97 -2.55 -6.25 -2.82
C PHE A 97 -2.12 -5.45 -1.58
N LEU A 98 -2.54 -4.19 -1.58
CA LEU A 98 -2.46 -3.30 -0.43
C LEU A 98 -3.84 -2.70 -0.20
N GLU A 99 -4.40 -2.93 0.97
CA GLU A 99 -5.76 -2.49 1.33
C GLU A 99 -5.67 -1.53 2.51
N LEU A 100 -6.32 -0.39 2.37
CA LEU A 100 -6.33 0.69 3.35
C LEU A 100 -7.78 1.04 3.69
N ASP A 101 -8.14 0.91 4.96
CA ASP A 101 -9.46 1.24 5.46
C ASP A 101 -9.38 2.37 6.49
N VAL A 102 -10.26 3.33 6.34
CA VAL A 102 -10.44 4.47 7.23
C VAL A 102 -11.83 4.40 7.82
N ALA A 103 -11.93 4.46 9.14
CA ALA A 103 -13.23 4.47 9.85
C ALA A 103 -13.20 5.50 10.97
N PRO A 104 -14.35 6.11 11.31
CA PRO A 104 -14.46 6.91 12.54
C PRO A 104 -14.17 6.02 13.76
N ASP A 105 -13.48 6.56 14.74
CA ASP A 105 -13.17 5.85 15.98
C ASP A 105 -12.99 6.85 17.13
N ARG A 106 -13.88 6.80 18.12
CA ARG A 106 -13.83 7.68 19.30
C ARG A 106 -13.78 9.17 18.89
N ASP A 107 -12.73 9.88 19.32
CA ASP A 107 -12.45 11.29 19.04
C ASP A 107 -11.56 11.48 17.80
N GLY A 108 -11.41 10.48 16.98
CA GLY A 108 -10.55 10.50 15.80
C GLY A 108 -10.98 9.49 14.76
N SER A 109 -10.02 8.70 14.30
CA SER A 109 -10.25 7.71 13.27
C SER A 109 -9.43 6.44 13.53
N ARG A 110 -9.66 5.43 12.72
CA ARG A 110 -8.90 4.18 12.73
C ARG A 110 -8.37 3.91 11.34
N LEU A 111 -7.09 3.60 11.27
CA LEU A 111 -6.44 3.14 10.05
C LEU A 111 -6.16 1.64 10.14
N THR A 112 -6.70 0.89 9.20
CA THR A 112 -6.35 -0.52 8.99
C THR A 112 -5.63 -0.65 7.67
N LEU A 113 -4.40 -1.14 7.73
CA LEU A 113 -3.60 -1.46 6.56
C LEU A 113 -3.44 -2.97 6.50
N ARG A 114 -3.88 -3.57 5.40
CA ARG A 114 -3.70 -4.99 5.13
C ARG A 114 -2.95 -5.17 3.83
N HIS A 115 -1.92 -6.00 3.85
CA HIS A 115 -1.18 -6.37 2.66
C HIS A 115 -1.16 -7.88 2.51
N GLY A 116 -1.08 -8.34 1.29
CA GLY A 116 -1.02 -9.77 1.04
C GLY A 116 -0.48 -10.12 -0.32
N PHE A 117 -0.05 -11.36 -0.42
CA PHE A 117 0.43 -11.98 -1.63
C PHE A 117 -0.21 -13.36 -1.79
N VAL A 118 -0.89 -13.58 -2.91
CA VAL A 118 -1.47 -14.86 -3.25
C VAL A 118 -0.50 -15.55 -4.21
N PRO A 119 0.25 -16.56 -3.76
CA PRO A 119 1.27 -17.18 -4.58
C PRO A 119 0.66 -17.97 -5.75
N ASP A 120 1.40 -18.03 -6.85
CA ASP A 120 1.09 -18.88 -8.00
C ASP A 120 2.17 -19.96 -8.11
N GLY A 121 1.78 -21.19 -7.80
CA GLY A 121 2.66 -22.34 -7.84
C GLY A 121 3.79 -22.32 -6.80
N LEU A 122 4.78 -23.18 -7.00
CA LEU A 122 5.91 -23.33 -6.09
C LEU A 122 6.80 -22.08 -6.07
N ALA A 123 7.06 -21.50 -7.24
CA ALA A 123 7.87 -20.26 -7.33
C ALA A 123 7.22 -19.12 -6.55
N GLY A 124 5.89 -18.99 -6.61
CA GLY A 124 5.14 -18.00 -5.85
C GLY A 124 5.24 -18.23 -4.36
N ARG A 125 5.13 -19.47 -3.90
CA ARG A 125 5.27 -19.81 -2.48
C ARG A 125 6.66 -19.49 -1.94
N LEU A 126 7.69 -19.86 -2.68
CA LEU A 126 9.08 -19.56 -2.30
C LEU A 126 9.32 -18.04 -2.23
N TYR A 127 8.85 -17.30 -3.23
CA TYR A 127 8.95 -15.84 -3.25
C TYR A 127 8.22 -15.21 -2.06
N GLY A 128 6.97 -15.61 -1.82
CA GLY A 128 6.15 -15.07 -0.74
C GLY A 128 6.76 -15.34 0.64
N GLU A 129 7.24 -16.55 0.88
CA GLU A 129 7.88 -16.87 2.16
C GLU A 129 9.23 -16.16 2.33
N ALA A 130 10.02 -16.02 1.26
CA ALA A 130 11.29 -15.31 1.32
C ALA A 130 11.12 -13.82 1.62
N THR A 131 10.04 -13.19 1.14
CA THR A 131 9.79 -11.75 1.32
C THR A 131 8.89 -11.42 2.53
N ARG A 132 8.26 -12.40 3.13
CA ARG A 132 7.22 -12.21 4.15
C ARG A 132 7.63 -11.30 5.31
N LEU A 133 8.75 -11.59 5.95
CA LEU A 133 9.21 -10.79 7.10
C LEU A 133 9.57 -9.36 6.71
N GLY A 134 10.21 -9.19 5.57
CA GLY A 134 10.54 -7.87 5.03
C GLY A 134 9.29 -7.07 4.69
N ASP A 135 8.29 -7.70 4.12
CA ASP A 135 7.02 -7.06 3.80
C ASP A 135 6.24 -6.66 5.03
N VAL A 136 6.15 -7.54 6.04
CA VAL A 136 5.51 -7.20 7.31
C VAL A 136 6.16 -5.97 7.94
N ALA A 137 7.50 -5.92 7.97
CA ALA A 137 8.23 -4.78 8.53
C ALA A 137 8.02 -3.50 7.70
N LEU A 138 8.06 -3.62 6.37
CA LEU A 138 7.86 -2.48 5.46
C LEU A 138 6.48 -1.86 5.62
N TYR A 139 5.43 -2.67 5.61
CA TYR A 139 4.06 -2.17 5.71
C TYR A 139 3.70 -1.71 7.12
N ALA A 140 4.31 -2.28 8.17
CA ALA A 140 4.20 -1.74 9.53
C ALA A 140 4.82 -0.34 9.63
N TRP A 141 5.96 -0.13 8.98
CA TRP A 141 6.59 1.19 8.87
C TRP A 141 5.67 2.18 8.14
N MET A 142 5.14 1.79 6.98
CA MET A 142 4.21 2.60 6.18
C MET A 142 2.99 3.00 7.01
N HIS A 143 2.37 2.06 7.69
CA HIS A 143 1.21 2.30 8.56
C HIS A 143 1.52 3.35 9.63
N ARG A 144 2.62 3.18 10.34
CA ARG A 144 3.04 4.11 11.39
C ARG A 144 3.30 5.52 10.83
N ARG A 145 3.95 5.62 9.68
CA ARG A 145 4.25 6.92 9.05
C ARG A 145 2.98 7.62 8.58
N MET A 146 2.01 6.88 8.09
CA MET A 146 0.70 7.44 7.73
C MET A 146 -0.05 7.97 8.94
N VAL A 147 -0.03 7.23 10.05
CA VAL A 147 -0.64 7.69 11.33
C VAL A 147 -0.02 9.00 11.77
N LEU A 148 1.31 9.06 11.83
CA LEU A 148 2.02 10.28 12.24
C LEU A 148 1.75 11.45 11.30
N ALA A 149 1.72 11.22 10.00
CA ALA A 149 1.44 12.27 9.01
C ALA A 149 0.01 12.84 9.18
N ALA A 150 -0.97 11.97 9.46
CA ALA A 150 -2.35 12.42 9.68
C ALA A 150 -2.47 13.23 10.97
N GLU A 151 -1.82 12.80 12.04
CA GLU A 151 -1.84 13.50 13.31
C GLU A 151 -1.12 14.87 13.21
N ASP A 152 0.00 14.95 12.51
CA ASP A 152 0.70 16.20 12.23
C ASP A 152 -0.16 17.16 11.41
N LEU A 153 -0.88 16.66 10.41
CA LEU A 153 -1.74 17.46 9.55
C LEU A 153 -2.97 17.99 10.30
N ALA A 154 -3.46 17.25 11.28
CA ALA A 154 -4.62 17.61 12.09
C ALA A 154 -4.27 18.55 13.26
N GLY A 155 -3.03 18.56 13.67
CA GLY A 155 -2.53 19.32 14.82
C GLY A 155 -2.32 20.81 14.61
#